data_aff0b53135483c4051c8ef629878b2ef
#
_entry.id   aff0b53135483c4051c8ef629878b2ef
#
_cell.length_a   1.000
_cell.length_b   1.000
_cell.length_c   1.000
_cell.angle_alpha   90.00
_cell.angle_beta   90.00
_cell.angle_gamma   90.00
#
_symmetry.space_group_name_H-M   'P 1'
#
loop_
_entity.id
_entity.type
_entity.pdbx_description
1 polymer ?
#
loop_
_entity_poly.entity_id
_entity_poly.type
_entity_poly.pdbx_seq_one_letter_code
_entity_poly.pdbx_strand_id
1 'polypeptide(L)'
;MKLISKQLVFSLAAATVFGCAKISSPTGGPKDTEPPVPLRSSPVNYSTNFKGKKFVVEFDEFVDLKNVSQELLVSPPVPNRPKVVMRGKKMVVRINNELADSTTYNFNFFNSVTDLNEGNILPNFQFEFSTGDSFDSTYCGGQITDAFTCQPLKDVKILLYRQFADSTPRTQKPECIGRTNADGFFIVPNMKAEPYYVFALRDLNNNNLFDMPNEAIAFCDSTIQPSFRPVTMYDTITLIERISRDRKDTVFRDSIHAYTQMVTTLDDMQLHLFTEEFHIQYLHDVYRPGKRTLAVAFNDLVDSTFSISPVTDSAYADNWCLIESPLPTDSVVLWITDSALYKRDTLLMQVCYTMKDSNNADYLQVDTLEFISKTNKAVAKKEKKGGRLASIFKKDEEPEEKKEEKKVSELKADLSISKQVDIVGPIALKTNYPVADFKPENITVTRIEEDKETAVKFTMERQSNSWRRFNIDFKRDESMQYRILIPAGTLTDVYGNINDTVRQEFKTQSQDYYSSVLLNISGTPCAHSIVQLLDGKENVLKEYTIDGDTKLTIDYLAPGKYGFKLICDENQNGRWDTGNFSERRQPERVFYFNQTVETKSGWDIEYTWIVE
;
A
#
# COMPACT_ATOMS: atom_id res chain seq x y z
N MET A 1 -38.60 -84.76 6.59
CA MET A 1 -39.30 -83.41 6.44
C MET A 1 -39.11 -82.44 7.60
N LYS A 2 -38.29 -82.70 8.62
CA LYS A 2 -38.04 -81.74 9.75
C LYS A 2 -36.69 -81.05 9.73
N LEU A 3 -35.77 -81.43 8.81
CA LEU A 3 -34.46 -80.76 8.71
C LEU A 3 -34.45 -79.55 7.70
N ILE A 4 -35.32 -79.61 6.68
CA ILE A 4 -35.40 -78.52 5.65
C ILE A 4 -36.04 -77.24 6.19
N SER A 5 -36.96 -77.37 7.18
CA SER A 5 -37.62 -76.21 7.80
C SER A 5 -36.71 -75.33 8.70
N LYS A 6 -35.70 -75.98 9.33
CA LYS A 6 -34.73 -75.25 10.20
C LYS A 6 -33.67 -74.49 9.41
N GLN A 7 -33.26 -75.00 8.25
CA GLN A 7 -32.31 -74.26 7.38
C GLN A 7 -32.97 -73.06 6.69
N LEU A 8 -34.27 -73.21 6.34
CA LEU A 8 -35.00 -72.06 5.72
C LEU A 8 -35.26 -70.90 6.70
N VAL A 9 -35.55 -71.22 7.96
CA VAL A 9 -35.74 -70.24 9.02
C VAL A 9 -34.41 -69.56 9.40
N PHE A 10 -33.29 -70.34 9.39
CA PHE A 10 -31.98 -69.76 9.67
C PHE A 10 -31.47 -68.85 8.51
N SER A 11 -31.76 -69.24 7.28
CA SER A 11 -31.45 -68.37 6.11
C SER A 11 -32.30 -67.11 6.06
N LEU A 12 -33.55 -67.16 6.50
CA LEU A 12 -34.43 -65.99 6.56
C LEU A 12 -34.05 -65.05 7.72
N ALA A 13 -33.60 -65.62 8.86
CA ALA A 13 -33.09 -64.82 10.00
C ALA A 13 -31.70 -64.15 9.70
N ALA A 14 -30.86 -64.81 8.88
CA ALA A 14 -29.57 -64.23 8.46
C ALA A 14 -29.72 -63.08 7.41
N ALA A 15 -30.78 -63.06 6.62
CA ALA A 15 -31.05 -62.00 5.64
C ALA A 15 -31.54 -60.69 6.25
N THR A 16 -32.00 -60.70 7.51
CA THR A 16 -32.48 -59.49 8.19
C THR A 16 -31.40 -58.71 8.93
N VAL A 17 -30.15 -59.22 9.02
CA VAL A 17 -29.06 -58.57 9.77
C VAL A 17 -28.16 -57.69 8.88
N PHE A 18 -28.31 -57.73 7.55
CA PHE A 18 -27.54 -56.88 6.62
C PHE A 18 -28.29 -55.64 6.08
N GLY A 19 -29.33 -55.19 6.77
CA GLY A 19 -29.93 -53.89 6.51
C GLY A 19 -29.09 -52.79 7.14
N CYS A 20 -27.93 -52.43 6.57
CA CYS A 20 -27.28 -51.14 6.84
C CYS A 20 -28.22 -50.03 6.39
N ALA A 21 -29.01 -49.51 7.31
CA ALA A 21 -29.64 -48.22 7.11
C ALA A 21 -28.50 -47.16 7.00
N LYS A 22 -28.16 -46.74 5.80
CA LYS A 22 -27.39 -45.50 5.62
C LYS A 22 -28.26 -44.37 6.21
N ILE A 23 -27.79 -43.84 7.33
CA ILE A 23 -28.31 -42.55 7.82
C ILE A 23 -27.87 -41.53 6.79
N SER A 24 -28.67 -41.24 5.77
CA SER A 24 -28.53 -40.07 4.95
C SER A 24 -29.06 -38.94 5.80
N SER A 25 -28.17 -38.01 6.16
CA SER A 25 -28.62 -36.71 6.64
C SER A 25 -29.61 -36.17 5.62
N PRO A 26 -30.76 -35.62 6.04
CA PRO A 26 -31.68 -35.00 5.10
C PRO A 26 -30.88 -33.94 4.37
N THR A 27 -30.73 -34.08 3.05
CA THR A 27 -30.23 -33.00 2.19
C THR A 27 -31.29 -31.94 2.28
N GLY A 28 -30.93 -30.81 2.93
CA GLY A 28 -31.77 -29.63 2.94
C GLY A 28 -32.17 -29.23 1.52
N GLY A 29 -33.19 -28.45 1.37
CA GLY A 29 -33.58 -27.84 0.09
C GLY A 29 -32.41 -27.07 -0.56
N PRO A 30 -32.56 -26.55 -1.78
CA PRO A 30 -31.57 -25.68 -2.37
C PRO A 30 -31.26 -24.54 -1.40
N LYS A 31 -29.98 -24.18 -1.30
CA LYS A 31 -29.53 -23.07 -0.45
C LYS A 31 -30.24 -21.78 -0.89
N ASP A 32 -30.80 -21.05 0.06
CA ASP A 32 -31.35 -19.72 -0.20
C ASP A 32 -30.22 -18.75 -0.58
N THR A 33 -30.41 -17.98 -1.62
CA THR A 33 -29.47 -16.98 -2.13
C THR A 33 -30.07 -15.57 -2.17
N GLU A 34 -31.32 -15.44 -1.74
CA GLU A 34 -32.01 -14.14 -1.73
C GLU A 34 -31.69 -13.38 -0.44
N PRO A 35 -31.49 -12.05 -0.52
CA PRO A 35 -31.29 -11.24 0.67
C PRO A 35 -32.61 -10.99 1.39
N PRO A 36 -32.59 -10.69 2.71
CA PRO A 36 -33.79 -10.37 3.46
C PRO A 36 -34.51 -9.12 2.92
N VAL A 37 -35.84 -9.14 2.87
CA VAL A 37 -36.66 -8.07 2.32
C VAL A 37 -37.38 -7.31 3.44
N PRO A 38 -37.24 -5.97 3.54
CA PRO A 38 -38.02 -5.16 4.49
C PRO A 38 -39.51 -5.11 4.09
N LEU A 39 -40.40 -5.66 4.90
CA LEU A 39 -41.83 -5.72 4.63
C LEU A 39 -42.57 -4.46 5.07
N ARG A 40 -42.24 -3.95 6.25
CA ARG A 40 -42.88 -2.77 6.82
C ARG A 40 -42.01 -2.09 7.86
N SER A 41 -42.25 -0.82 8.07
CA SER A 41 -41.57 -0.03 9.10
C SER A 41 -42.53 0.84 9.90
N SER A 42 -42.09 1.25 11.09
CA SER A 42 -42.86 2.17 11.96
C SER A 42 -41.88 3.17 12.60
N PRO A 43 -41.95 4.47 12.24
CA PRO A 43 -42.81 5.02 11.18
C PRO A 43 -42.49 4.44 9.80
N VAL A 44 -43.28 4.77 8.82
CA VAL A 44 -43.04 4.38 7.43
C VAL A 44 -41.74 5.04 6.96
N ASN A 45 -40.94 4.33 6.17
CA ASN A 45 -39.76 4.93 5.54
C ASN A 45 -40.17 6.15 4.70
N TYR A 46 -39.32 7.18 4.66
CA TYR A 46 -39.65 8.50 4.06
C TYR A 46 -40.79 9.25 4.75
N SER A 47 -40.98 9.07 6.06
CA SER A 47 -41.98 9.85 6.83
C SER A 47 -41.45 11.25 7.18
N THR A 48 -42.33 12.24 7.14
CA THR A 48 -42.08 13.62 7.59
C THR A 48 -42.60 13.84 9.02
N ASN A 49 -42.21 14.98 9.62
CA ASN A 49 -42.61 15.38 10.97
C ASN A 49 -42.30 14.32 12.05
N PHE A 50 -41.16 13.65 11.91
CA PHE A 50 -40.71 12.63 12.85
C PHE A 50 -40.33 13.27 14.20
N LYS A 51 -41.03 12.85 15.27
CA LYS A 51 -40.80 13.29 16.67
C LYS A 51 -40.41 12.12 17.59
N GLY A 52 -40.23 10.93 17.00
CA GLY A 52 -39.95 9.71 17.76
C GLY A 52 -38.47 9.60 18.18
N LYS A 53 -38.23 8.73 19.16
CA LYS A 53 -36.87 8.34 19.57
C LYS A 53 -36.47 6.94 19.09
N LYS A 54 -37.23 6.33 18.23
CA LYS A 54 -36.99 5.01 17.66
C LYS A 54 -37.75 4.82 16.36
N PHE A 55 -37.20 3.95 15.51
CA PHE A 55 -37.95 3.34 14.42
C PHE A 55 -37.77 1.82 14.43
N VAL A 56 -38.67 1.11 13.77
CA VAL A 56 -38.66 -0.35 13.69
C VAL A 56 -38.83 -0.76 12.24
N VAL A 57 -38.02 -1.71 11.77
CA VAL A 57 -38.19 -2.32 10.44
C VAL A 57 -38.40 -3.81 10.64
N GLU A 58 -39.43 -4.37 10.00
CA GLU A 58 -39.77 -5.79 10.01
C GLU A 58 -39.43 -6.42 8.67
N PHE A 59 -38.69 -7.51 8.72
CA PHE A 59 -38.27 -8.27 7.55
C PHE A 59 -39.12 -9.52 7.34
N ASP A 60 -39.05 -10.08 6.15
CA ASP A 60 -39.73 -11.33 5.77
C ASP A 60 -39.16 -12.55 6.49
N GLU A 61 -37.87 -12.48 6.91
CA GLU A 61 -37.16 -13.54 7.58
C GLU A 61 -36.39 -13.04 8.82
N PHE A 62 -35.66 -13.96 9.50
CA PHE A 62 -34.79 -13.62 10.61
C PHE A 62 -33.47 -13.03 10.08
N VAL A 63 -33.09 -11.88 10.61
CA VAL A 63 -31.90 -11.11 10.20
C VAL A 63 -30.87 -11.08 11.32
N ASP A 64 -29.61 -11.07 10.94
CA ASP A 64 -28.46 -10.79 11.80
C ASP A 64 -27.84 -9.43 11.45
N LEU A 65 -27.15 -8.83 12.42
CA LEU A 65 -26.49 -7.52 12.27
C LEU A 65 -24.99 -7.69 12.40
N LYS A 66 -24.29 -7.74 11.26
CA LYS A 66 -22.83 -7.86 11.22
C LYS A 66 -22.15 -6.50 11.25
N ASN A 67 -21.26 -6.30 12.22
CA ASN A 67 -20.43 -5.10 12.32
C ASN A 67 -21.22 -3.77 12.28
N VAL A 68 -22.49 -3.77 12.71
CA VAL A 68 -23.37 -2.58 12.64
C VAL A 68 -22.76 -1.36 13.35
N SER A 69 -21.92 -1.57 14.35
CA SER A 69 -21.21 -0.48 15.05
C SER A 69 -20.18 0.24 14.17
N GLN A 70 -19.69 -0.39 13.13
CA GLN A 70 -18.73 0.19 12.16
C GLN A 70 -19.43 0.61 10.88
N GLU A 71 -20.41 -0.20 10.43
CA GLU A 71 -21.09 0.00 9.16
C GLU A 71 -22.15 1.10 9.20
N LEU A 72 -22.91 1.23 10.30
CA LEU A 72 -24.00 2.23 10.36
C LEU A 72 -23.46 3.65 10.25
N LEU A 73 -23.82 4.30 9.16
CA LEU A 73 -23.57 5.72 8.91
C LEU A 73 -24.89 6.49 9.09
N VAL A 74 -24.86 7.55 9.89
CA VAL A 74 -26.01 8.44 10.10
C VAL A 74 -25.65 9.83 9.59
N SER A 75 -26.41 10.33 8.64
CA SER A 75 -26.26 11.68 8.07
C SER A 75 -27.55 12.49 8.30
N PRO A 76 -27.49 13.66 8.95
CA PRO A 76 -26.38 14.24 9.72
C PRO A 76 -25.91 13.35 10.89
N PRO A 77 -24.61 13.42 11.26
CA PRO A 77 -24.12 12.63 12.39
C PRO A 77 -24.74 13.07 13.71
N VAL A 78 -25.12 12.09 14.53
CA VAL A 78 -25.68 12.32 15.86
C VAL A 78 -24.60 12.19 16.94
N PRO A 79 -24.66 12.96 18.06
CA PRO A 79 -23.64 12.93 19.10
C PRO A 79 -23.40 11.54 19.69
N ASN A 80 -24.46 10.82 20.04
CA ASN A 80 -24.38 9.46 20.54
C ASN A 80 -24.86 8.46 19.52
N ARG A 81 -24.08 7.43 19.26
CA ARG A 81 -24.41 6.40 18.27
C ARG A 81 -25.75 5.72 18.58
N PRO A 82 -26.64 5.55 17.61
CA PRO A 82 -27.92 4.87 17.79
C PRO A 82 -27.71 3.40 18.21
N LYS A 83 -28.59 2.91 19.08
CA LYS A 83 -28.58 1.50 19.50
C LYS A 83 -29.47 0.68 18.58
N VAL A 84 -28.88 -0.26 17.85
CA VAL A 84 -29.57 -1.18 16.96
C VAL A 84 -29.69 -2.56 17.62
N VAL A 85 -30.89 -3.12 17.64
CA VAL A 85 -31.14 -4.43 18.29
C VAL A 85 -32.14 -5.23 17.48
N MET A 86 -31.90 -6.51 17.28
CA MET A 86 -32.86 -7.44 16.70
C MET A 86 -33.84 -7.98 17.75
N ARG A 87 -35.13 -8.09 17.37
CA ARG A 87 -36.19 -8.74 18.14
C ARG A 87 -37.02 -9.61 17.21
N GLY A 88 -36.68 -10.88 17.09
CA GLY A 88 -37.24 -11.75 16.07
C GLY A 88 -36.88 -11.21 14.67
N LYS A 89 -37.87 -11.05 13.82
CA LYS A 89 -37.75 -10.47 12.47
C LYS A 89 -37.72 -8.93 12.45
N LYS A 90 -37.65 -8.27 13.61
CA LYS A 90 -37.72 -6.81 13.72
C LYS A 90 -36.39 -6.22 14.15
N MET A 91 -35.87 -5.32 13.35
CA MET A 91 -34.76 -4.43 13.71
C MET A 91 -35.35 -3.20 14.42
N VAL A 92 -34.85 -2.93 15.63
CA VAL A 92 -35.24 -1.77 16.44
C VAL A 92 -34.05 -0.84 16.57
N VAL A 93 -34.17 0.36 16.03
CA VAL A 93 -33.18 1.43 16.13
C VAL A 93 -33.64 2.46 17.13
N ARG A 94 -32.84 2.72 18.17
CA ARG A 94 -33.12 3.73 19.20
C ARG A 94 -32.13 4.88 19.07
N ILE A 95 -32.70 6.09 18.98
CA ILE A 95 -31.98 7.34 18.84
C ILE A 95 -32.00 8.02 20.21
N ASN A 96 -30.86 8.08 20.88
CA ASN A 96 -30.73 8.67 22.24
C ASN A 96 -30.34 10.15 22.20
N ASN A 97 -30.54 10.81 21.06
CA ASN A 97 -30.16 12.19 20.83
C ASN A 97 -31.42 13.03 20.57
N GLU A 98 -31.33 14.31 20.86
CA GLU A 98 -32.28 15.27 20.28
C GLU A 98 -31.90 15.47 18.81
N LEU A 99 -32.89 15.41 17.97
CA LEU A 99 -32.73 15.60 16.52
C LEU A 99 -32.89 17.09 16.19
N ALA A 100 -32.14 17.58 15.22
CA ALA A 100 -32.31 18.94 14.73
C ALA A 100 -33.67 19.09 14.00
N ASP A 101 -34.28 20.24 14.14
CA ASP A 101 -35.55 20.55 13.48
C ASP A 101 -35.34 20.74 11.97
N SER A 102 -36.38 20.50 11.17
CA SER A 102 -36.41 20.70 9.72
C SER A 102 -35.19 20.09 9.03
N THR A 103 -34.86 18.84 9.40
CA THR A 103 -33.67 18.13 8.95
C THR A 103 -34.02 16.71 8.49
N THR A 104 -33.52 16.32 7.35
CA THR A 104 -33.62 14.96 6.82
C THR A 104 -32.51 14.10 7.37
N TYR A 105 -32.85 12.98 7.99
CA TYR A 105 -31.91 12.00 8.51
C TYR A 105 -31.88 10.74 7.66
N ASN A 106 -30.69 10.31 7.26
CA ASN A 106 -30.46 9.05 6.57
C ASN A 106 -29.65 8.11 7.49
N PHE A 107 -30.18 6.90 7.69
CA PHE A 107 -29.51 5.80 8.40
C PHE A 107 -29.12 4.75 7.39
N ASN A 108 -27.89 4.76 6.93
CA ASN A 108 -27.37 3.78 5.98
C ASN A 108 -26.65 2.64 6.72
N PHE A 109 -27.17 1.43 6.55
CA PHE A 109 -26.66 0.21 7.17
C PHE A 109 -25.62 -0.50 6.29
N PHE A 110 -25.38 -0.03 5.07
CA PHE A 110 -24.50 -0.67 4.08
C PHE A 110 -24.72 -2.17 4.00
N ASN A 111 -23.69 -2.95 4.32
CA ASN A 111 -23.71 -4.42 4.24
C ASN A 111 -23.92 -5.11 5.61
N SER A 112 -24.37 -4.38 6.63
CA SER A 112 -24.50 -4.94 7.99
C SER A 112 -25.74 -5.80 8.21
N VAL A 113 -26.75 -5.70 7.35
CA VAL A 113 -28.00 -6.49 7.45
C VAL A 113 -27.87 -7.74 6.61
N THR A 114 -27.92 -8.91 7.25
CA THR A 114 -27.81 -10.21 6.56
C THR A 114 -28.91 -11.14 7.04
N ASP A 115 -29.31 -12.13 6.25
CA ASP A 115 -30.12 -13.21 6.79
C ASP A 115 -29.36 -14.00 7.87
N LEU A 116 -30.10 -14.63 8.76
CA LEU A 116 -29.53 -15.35 9.91
C LEU A 116 -28.93 -16.71 9.51
N ASN A 117 -29.47 -17.39 8.49
CA ASN A 117 -29.13 -18.77 8.17
C ASN A 117 -27.98 -18.86 7.16
N GLU A 118 -28.11 -18.24 6.00
CA GLU A 118 -27.18 -18.33 4.88
C GLU A 118 -26.19 -17.18 4.83
N GLY A 119 -26.53 -16.04 5.46
CA GLY A 119 -25.70 -14.84 5.52
C GLY A 119 -25.76 -13.99 4.26
N ASN A 120 -26.86 -14.09 3.49
CA ASN A 120 -27.09 -13.24 2.31
C ASN A 120 -27.22 -11.79 2.74
N ILE A 121 -26.49 -10.89 2.08
CA ILE A 121 -26.40 -9.48 2.46
C ILE A 121 -27.51 -8.70 1.79
N LEU A 122 -28.24 -7.87 2.57
CA LEU A 122 -29.08 -6.80 2.03
C LEU A 122 -28.21 -5.57 1.77
N PRO A 123 -27.80 -5.31 0.52
CA PRO A 123 -26.84 -4.24 0.23
C PRO A 123 -27.48 -2.87 0.36
N ASN A 124 -26.72 -1.91 0.90
CA ASN A 124 -27.08 -0.49 0.98
C ASN A 124 -28.47 -0.22 1.57
N PHE A 125 -28.89 -1.00 2.58
CA PHE A 125 -30.16 -0.75 3.23
C PHE A 125 -30.17 0.60 3.93
N GLN A 126 -31.14 1.46 3.57
CA GLN A 126 -31.29 2.81 4.11
C GLN A 126 -32.65 3.01 4.71
N PHE A 127 -32.70 3.78 5.80
CA PHE A 127 -33.91 4.24 6.43
C PHE A 127 -33.84 5.76 6.60
N GLU A 128 -34.85 6.46 6.05
CA GLU A 128 -34.89 7.91 5.98
C GLU A 128 -36.14 8.48 6.59
N PHE A 129 -36.02 9.60 7.28
CA PHE A 129 -37.12 10.40 7.75
C PHE A 129 -36.75 11.87 7.85
N SER A 130 -37.70 12.77 7.81
CA SER A 130 -37.51 14.19 8.07
C SER A 130 -38.20 14.61 9.37
N THR A 131 -37.53 15.44 10.17
CA THR A 131 -38.13 16.10 11.34
C THR A 131 -39.00 17.30 10.93
N GLY A 132 -38.82 17.82 9.71
CA GLY A 132 -39.63 18.85 9.08
C GLY A 132 -40.80 18.28 8.29
N ASP A 133 -41.48 19.14 7.57
CA ASP A 133 -42.62 18.82 6.71
C ASP A 133 -42.22 18.37 5.29
N SER A 134 -40.96 18.52 4.92
CA SER A 134 -40.40 18.17 3.63
C SER A 134 -39.06 17.42 3.77
N PHE A 135 -38.65 16.82 2.66
CA PHE A 135 -37.31 16.20 2.54
C PHE A 135 -36.34 17.13 1.80
N ASP A 136 -35.12 17.14 2.27
CA ASP A 136 -33.98 17.68 1.50
C ASP A 136 -33.65 16.66 0.39
N SER A 137 -33.60 17.09 -0.87
CA SER A 137 -33.58 16.19 -2.02
C SER A 137 -32.36 16.38 -2.94
N THR A 138 -31.47 17.33 -2.64
CA THR A 138 -30.22 17.46 -3.39
C THR A 138 -29.19 16.44 -2.89
N TYR A 139 -28.21 16.13 -3.72
CA TYR A 139 -27.08 15.29 -3.37
C TYR A 139 -25.79 15.81 -4.01
N CYS A 140 -24.64 15.37 -3.51
CA CYS A 140 -23.39 15.44 -4.24
C CYS A 140 -22.82 14.04 -4.38
N GLY A 141 -22.05 13.83 -5.44
CA GLY A 141 -21.38 12.56 -5.73
C GLY A 141 -20.06 12.77 -6.42
N GLY A 142 -19.28 11.72 -6.49
CA GLY A 142 -17.97 11.75 -7.10
C GLY A 142 -17.16 10.51 -6.79
N GLN A 143 -15.84 10.63 -7.01
CA GLN A 143 -14.90 9.56 -6.77
C GLN A 143 -13.72 10.03 -5.92
N ILE A 144 -13.23 9.16 -5.05
CA ILE A 144 -12.01 9.38 -4.27
C ILE A 144 -10.94 8.41 -4.74
N THR A 145 -9.79 8.96 -5.07
CA THR A 145 -8.58 8.18 -5.39
C THR A 145 -7.44 8.55 -4.46
N ASP A 146 -6.47 7.67 -4.33
CA ASP A 146 -5.21 7.99 -3.68
C ASP A 146 -4.41 8.98 -4.54
N ALA A 147 -3.85 10.01 -3.93
CA ALA A 147 -3.17 11.09 -4.67
C ALA A 147 -1.90 10.62 -5.41
N PHE A 148 -1.21 9.61 -4.89
CA PHE A 148 0.03 9.11 -5.48
C PHE A 148 -0.15 7.92 -6.41
N THR A 149 -1.03 6.97 -6.02
CA THR A 149 -1.25 5.73 -6.79
C THR A 149 -2.41 5.85 -7.79
N CYS A 150 -3.22 6.91 -7.70
CA CYS A 150 -4.45 7.13 -8.47
C CYS A 150 -5.48 5.99 -8.34
N GLN A 151 -5.29 5.07 -7.38
CA GLN A 151 -6.20 3.95 -7.17
C GLN A 151 -7.46 4.39 -6.41
N PRO A 152 -8.63 3.86 -6.76
CA PRO A 152 -9.86 4.17 -6.05
C PRO A 152 -9.81 3.69 -4.59
N LEU A 153 -10.37 4.48 -3.68
CA LEU A 153 -10.30 4.24 -2.25
C LEU A 153 -11.67 3.96 -1.64
N LYS A 154 -11.78 2.77 -1.06
CA LYS A 154 -12.95 2.31 -0.31
C LYS A 154 -12.97 2.83 1.12
N ASP A 155 -14.19 2.96 1.69
CA ASP A 155 -14.45 3.29 3.09
C ASP A 155 -13.91 4.67 3.53
N VAL A 156 -13.67 5.58 2.60
CA VAL A 156 -13.35 6.99 2.86
C VAL A 156 -14.62 7.74 3.17
N LYS A 157 -14.64 8.52 4.24
CA LYS A 157 -15.78 9.37 4.63
C LYS A 157 -15.72 10.70 3.90
N ILE A 158 -16.86 11.17 3.42
CA ILE A 158 -17.05 12.50 2.85
C ILE A 158 -17.73 13.35 3.90
N LEU A 159 -17.14 14.47 4.25
CA LEU A 159 -17.56 15.36 5.32
C LEU A 159 -17.94 16.71 4.72
N LEU A 160 -19.16 17.17 4.95
CA LEU A 160 -19.67 18.44 4.41
C LEU A 160 -19.95 19.42 5.54
N TYR A 161 -19.46 20.66 5.37
CA TYR A 161 -19.60 21.74 6.35
C TYR A 161 -20.15 22.99 5.67
N ARG A 162 -21.11 23.68 6.30
CA ARG A 162 -21.62 24.97 5.81
C ARG A 162 -20.77 26.15 6.25
N GLN A 163 -20.06 26.00 7.36
CA GLN A 163 -19.15 26.99 7.87
C GLN A 163 -17.73 26.42 7.94
N PHE A 164 -16.77 27.24 7.63
CA PHE A 164 -15.36 26.85 7.69
C PHE A 164 -14.57 27.81 8.56
N ALA A 165 -13.82 27.26 9.49
CA ALA A 165 -12.71 27.87 10.19
C ALA A 165 -11.48 26.97 10.02
N ASP A 166 -10.27 27.45 10.22
CA ASP A 166 -9.03 26.69 10.05
C ASP A 166 -9.00 25.39 10.88
N SER A 167 -9.74 25.37 11.98
CA SER A 167 -9.90 24.20 12.84
C SER A 167 -11.05 23.25 12.41
N THR A 168 -11.83 23.56 11.37
CA THR A 168 -13.10 22.89 11.07
C THR A 168 -12.87 21.43 10.91
N PRO A 169 -12.35 20.67 10.07
CA PRO A 169 -12.46 19.21 10.12
C PRO A 169 -11.74 18.58 11.34
N ARG A 170 -10.95 19.35 12.09
CA ARG A 170 -10.23 18.87 13.29
C ARG A 170 -11.07 18.92 14.56
N THR A 171 -12.03 19.84 14.66
CA THR A 171 -12.76 20.13 15.91
C THR A 171 -14.28 20.08 15.79
N GLN A 172 -14.82 20.21 14.57
CA GLN A 172 -16.25 20.27 14.32
C GLN A 172 -16.74 19.02 13.59
N LYS A 173 -17.92 18.54 13.94
CA LYS A 173 -18.58 17.45 13.21
C LYS A 173 -19.28 18.00 11.96
N PRO A 174 -19.31 17.23 10.87
CA PRO A 174 -19.93 17.65 9.62
C PRO A 174 -21.46 17.74 9.72
N GLU A 175 -22.09 18.54 8.87
CA GLU A 175 -23.54 18.57 8.70
C GLU A 175 -24.06 17.42 7.86
N CYS A 176 -23.32 16.97 6.85
CA CYS A 176 -23.68 15.79 6.07
C CYS A 176 -22.46 14.89 5.94
N ILE A 177 -22.72 13.59 5.83
CA ILE A 177 -21.65 12.59 5.72
C ILE A 177 -22.03 11.50 4.73
N GLY A 178 -21.07 11.10 3.89
CA GLY A 178 -21.12 9.97 3.00
C GLY A 178 -19.95 9.02 3.19
N ARG A 179 -19.91 7.95 2.41
CA ARG A 179 -18.80 6.98 2.40
C ARG A 179 -18.61 6.38 1.01
N THR A 180 -17.36 6.17 0.60
CA THR A 180 -17.03 5.56 -0.69
C THR A 180 -17.30 4.05 -0.69
N ASN A 181 -17.69 3.54 -1.87
CA ASN A 181 -17.80 2.11 -2.17
C ASN A 181 -16.43 1.50 -2.56
N ALA A 182 -16.42 0.25 -3.03
CA ALA A 182 -15.20 -0.46 -3.43
C ALA A 182 -14.45 0.22 -4.59
N ASP A 183 -15.16 0.92 -5.45
CA ASP A 183 -14.63 1.60 -6.64
C ASP A 183 -14.34 3.09 -6.36
N GLY A 184 -14.33 3.49 -5.09
CA GLY A 184 -14.08 4.87 -4.66
C GLY A 184 -15.23 5.84 -4.91
N PHE A 185 -16.36 5.40 -5.47
CA PHE A 185 -17.50 6.27 -5.69
C PHE A 185 -18.29 6.52 -4.41
N PHE A 186 -18.80 7.75 -4.27
CA PHE A 186 -19.63 8.16 -3.16
C PHE A 186 -20.86 8.95 -3.62
N ILE A 187 -21.89 8.92 -2.80
CA ILE A 187 -23.05 9.81 -2.87
C ILE A 187 -23.35 10.27 -1.44
N VAL A 188 -23.52 11.57 -1.25
CA VAL A 188 -24.05 12.18 -0.03
C VAL A 188 -25.44 12.69 -0.33
N PRO A 189 -26.50 11.98 0.08
CA PRO A 189 -27.88 12.35 -0.19
C PRO A 189 -28.40 13.37 0.82
N ASN A 190 -29.61 13.84 0.59
CA ASN A 190 -30.42 14.62 1.52
C ASN A 190 -29.77 15.92 1.99
N MET A 191 -29.10 16.59 1.06
CA MET A 191 -28.48 17.88 1.28
C MET A 191 -29.47 19.03 1.07
N LYS A 192 -29.25 20.13 1.76
CA LYS A 192 -29.91 21.41 1.42
C LYS A 192 -29.22 22.04 0.22
N ALA A 193 -29.97 22.83 -0.55
CA ALA A 193 -29.41 23.59 -1.69
C ALA A 193 -28.60 24.83 -1.21
N GLU A 194 -27.59 24.61 -0.37
CA GLU A 194 -26.73 25.63 0.24
C GLU A 194 -25.27 25.35 -0.11
N PRO A 195 -24.35 26.34 0.03
CA PRO A 195 -22.93 26.10 -0.17
C PRO A 195 -22.32 25.22 0.92
N TYR A 196 -21.44 24.30 0.52
CA TYR A 196 -20.69 23.41 1.44
C TYR A 196 -19.21 23.39 1.13
N TYR A 197 -18.40 23.33 2.19
CA TYR A 197 -17.02 22.91 2.14
C TYR A 197 -16.96 21.40 2.19
N VAL A 198 -16.18 20.78 1.29
CA VAL A 198 -16.10 19.33 1.13
C VAL A 198 -14.73 18.84 1.53
N PHE A 199 -14.72 17.81 2.37
CA PHE A 199 -13.54 17.06 2.77
C PHE A 199 -13.78 15.58 2.57
N ALA A 200 -12.74 14.84 2.22
CA ALA A 200 -12.71 13.39 2.33
C ALA A 200 -11.72 13.01 3.41
N LEU A 201 -12.04 12.01 4.23
CA LEU A 201 -11.26 11.61 5.39
C LEU A 201 -11.20 10.09 5.50
N ARG A 202 -9.98 9.54 5.59
CA ARG A 202 -9.77 8.17 6.09
C ARG A 202 -9.70 8.21 7.61
N ASP A 203 -10.86 8.18 8.23
CA ASP A 203 -11.08 8.29 9.67
C ASP A 203 -10.76 6.94 10.35
N LEU A 204 -9.62 6.87 11.03
CA LEU A 204 -9.09 5.64 11.63
C LEU A 204 -9.71 5.32 13.00
N ASN A 205 -10.11 6.34 13.75
CA ASN A 205 -10.71 6.20 15.08
C ASN A 205 -12.25 6.28 15.06
N ASN A 206 -12.84 6.57 13.88
CA ASN A 206 -14.27 6.63 13.61
C ASN A 206 -15.01 7.71 14.43
N ASN A 207 -14.36 8.85 14.64
CA ASN A 207 -14.91 9.99 15.37
C ASN A 207 -15.45 11.12 14.45
N ASN A 208 -15.23 11.02 13.13
CA ASN A 208 -15.54 12.00 12.08
C ASN A 208 -14.80 13.34 12.27
N LEU A 209 -13.57 13.28 12.76
CA LEU A 209 -12.66 14.42 12.89
C LEU A 209 -11.31 14.05 12.28
N PHE A 210 -10.62 15.04 11.73
CA PHE A 210 -9.23 14.90 11.27
C PHE A 210 -8.29 15.28 12.43
N ASP A 211 -7.99 14.31 13.30
CA ASP A 211 -7.26 14.55 14.56
C ASP A 211 -6.07 13.62 14.80
N MET A 212 -5.83 12.66 13.89
CA MET A 212 -4.68 11.78 13.97
C MET A 212 -3.67 12.06 12.85
N PRO A 213 -2.36 12.01 13.13
CA PRO A 213 -1.32 12.34 12.15
C PRO A 213 -1.28 11.38 10.94
N ASN A 214 -1.74 10.15 11.10
CA ASN A 214 -1.76 9.11 10.07
C ASN A 214 -3.10 9.00 9.32
N GLU A 215 -4.04 9.90 9.59
CA GLU A 215 -5.26 10.01 8.82
C GLU A 215 -4.98 10.71 7.48
N ALA A 216 -5.59 10.21 6.42
CA ALA A 216 -5.48 10.83 5.11
C ALA A 216 -6.69 11.74 4.86
N ILE A 217 -6.46 12.88 4.23
CA ILE A 217 -7.44 13.92 3.95
C ILE A 217 -7.42 14.30 2.46
N ALA A 218 -8.56 14.75 1.95
CA ALA A 218 -8.66 15.52 0.72
C ALA A 218 -9.66 16.66 0.91
N PHE A 219 -9.54 17.72 0.14
CA PHE A 219 -10.44 18.88 0.22
C PHE A 219 -10.63 19.54 -1.13
N CYS A 220 -11.77 20.22 -1.29
CA CYS A 220 -11.99 21.14 -2.41
C CYS A 220 -11.46 22.52 -2.07
N ASP A 221 -10.85 23.20 -3.04
CA ASP A 221 -10.35 24.57 -2.86
C ASP A 221 -11.48 25.60 -2.78
N SER A 222 -12.64 25.27 -3.36
CA SER A 222 -13.84 26.11 -3.34
C SER A 222 -15.04 25.39 -2.73
N THR A 223 -16.05 26.16 -2.30
CA THR A 223 -17.34 25.59 -1.88
C THR A 223 -18.08 25.02 -3.07
N ILE A 224 -18.84 23.96 -2.81
CA ILE A 224 -19.79 23.40 -3.74
C ILE A 224 -21.20 23.85 -3.36
N GLN A 225 -22.08 24.05 -4.34
CA GLN A 225 -23.49 24.31 -4.10
C GLN A 225 -24.33 23.37 -4.96
N PRO A 226 -24.96 22.35 -4.37
CA PRO A 226 -25.83 21.45 -5.12
C PRO A 226 -27.05 22.22 -5.62
N SER A 227 -27.35 22.05 -6.89
CA SER A 227 -28.50 22.64 -7.55
C SER A 227 -29.14 21.66 -8.51
N PHE A 228 -30.37 21.94 -8.91
CA PHE A 228 -31.07 21.15 -9.91
C PHE A 228 -30.98 21.80 -11.28
N ARG A 229 -30.74 21.00 -12.30
CA ARG A 229 -30.90 21.41 -13.69
C ARG A 229 -31.87 20.46 -14.42
N PRO A 230 -32.73 20.96 -15.32
CA PRO A 230 -33.52 20.12 -16.17
C PRO A 230 -32.63 19.46 -17.24
N VAL A 231 -32.72 18.14 -17.35
CA VAL A 231 -32.07 17.37 -18.40
C VAL A 231 -33.14 16.60 -19.16
N THR A 232 -33.11 16.70 -20.49
CA THR A 232 -33.99 15.92 -21.33
C THR A 232 -33.46 14.51 -21.46
N MET A 233 -34.16 13.56 -20.91
CA MET A 233 -33.87 12.13 -21.02
C MET A 233 -34.68 11.53 -22.18
N TYR A 234 -34.11 10.53 -22.83
CA TYR A 234 -34.77 9.81 -23.91
C TYR A 234 -34.91 8.35 -23.50
N ASP A 235 -36.17 7.88 -23.49
CA ASP A 235 -36.46 6.48 -23.25
C ASP A 235 -36.98 5.84 -24.53
N THR A 236 -36.50 4.63 -24.84
CA THR A 236 -36.93 3.87 -26.01
C THR A 236 -37.99 2.87 -25.59
N ILE A 237 -39.25 3.15 -25.92
CA ILE A 237 -40.37 2.25 -25.65
C ILE A 237 -40.61 1.42 -26.92
N THR A 238 -40.46 0.12 -26.83
CA THR A 238 -40.84 -0.79 -27.91
C THR A 238 -42.32 -1.05 -27.90
N LEU A 239 -43.07 -0.45 -28.83
CA LEU A 239 -44.49 -0.69 -29.02
C LEU A 239 -44.72 -1.97 -29.80
N ILE A 240 -45.59 -2.82 -29.26
CA ILE A 240 -46.00 -4.07 -29.92
C ILE A 240 -47.32 -3.84 -30.64
N GLU A 241 -47.28 -3.65 -31.95
CA GLU A 241 -48.49 -3.56 -32.78
C GLU A 241 -48.88 -4.90 -33.38
N ARG A 242 -50.10 -5.37 -33.16
CA ARG A 242 -50.67 -6.51 -33.86
C ARG A 242 -51.30 -6.03 -35.15
N ILE A 243 -50.76 -6.45 -36.28
CA ILE A 243 -51.20 -6.03 -37.61
C ILE A 243 -52.55 -6.64 -38.01
N SER A 244 -52.96 -7.77 -37.45
CA SER A 244 -54.22 -8.42 -37.78
C SER A 244 -54.76 -9.27 -36.62
N ARG A 245 -56.09 -9.41 -36.55
CA ARG A 245 -56.76 -10.29 -35.56
C ARG A 245 -56.53 -11.78 -35.85
N ASP A 246 -56.18 -12.15 -37.07
CA ASP A 246 -56.12 -13.55 -37.55
C ASP A 246 -54.68 -14.05 -37.81
N ARG A 247 -53.69 -13.19 -37.80
CA ARG A 247 -52.27 -13.57 -37.97
C ARG A 247 -51.47 -13.18 -36.73
N LYS A 248 -50.59 -14.08 -36.28
CA LYS A 248 -49.67 -13.87 -35.14
C LYS A 248 -48.46 -12.95 -35.52
N ASP A 249 -48.62 -12.11 -36.54
CA ASP A 249 -47.54 -11.20 -36.94
C ASP A 249 -47.54 -9.97 -36.01
N THR A 250 -46.46 -9.83 -35.26
CA THR A 250 -46.15 -8.72 -34.35
C THR A 250 -45.08 -7.84 -34.97
N VAL A 251 -45.34 -6.56 -35.12
CA VAL A 251 -44.31 -5.58 -35.50
C VAL A 251 -43.89 -4.82 -34.26
N PHE A 252 -42.58 -4.79 -34.03
CA PHE A 252 -41.97 -3.99 -32.97
C PHE A 252 -41.67 -2.62 -33.55
N ARG A 253 -42.20 -1.57 -32.99
CA ARG A 253 -41.82 -0.18 -33.31
C ARG A 253 -41.22 0.45 -32.07
N ASP A 254 -39.97 0.92 -32.19
CA ASP A 254 -39.32 1.72 -31.17
C ASP A 254 -39.84 3.16 -31.27
N SER A 255 -40.39 3.64 -30.17
CA SER A 255 -40.82 5.02 -30.01
C SER A 255 -39.91 5.68 -28.97
N ILE A 256 -39.24 6.77 -29.38
CA ILE A 256 -38.42 7.56 -28.48
C ILE A 256 -39.34 8.55 -27.74
N HIS A 257 -39.40 8.41 -26.42
CA HIS A 257 -40.10 9.33 -25.53
C HIS A 257 -39.07 10.25 -24.86
N ALA A 258 -39.17 11.54 -25.13
CA ALA A 258 -38.42 12.56 -24.42
C ALA A 258 -39.19 13.00 -23.16
N TYR A 259 -38.56 12.98 -22.02
CA TYR A 259 -39.07 13.55 -20.78
C TYR A 259 -38.02 14.38 -20.06
N THR A 260 -38.43 15.39 -19.31
CA THR A 260 -37.51 16.23 -18.56
C THR A 260 -37.39 15.71 -17.14
N GLN A 261 -36.19 15.41 -16.73
CA GLN A 261 -35.84 15.05 -15.35
C GLN A 261 -34.98 16.13 -14.74
N MET A 262 -35.27 16.48 -13.48
CA MET A 262 -34.37 17.35 -12.70
C MET A 262 -33.23 16.48 -12.13
N VAL A 263 -32.01 16.78 -12.51
CA VAL A 263 -30.81 16.09 -12.00
C VAL A 263 -29.97 17.05 -11.20
N THR A 264 -29.26 16.53 -10.22
CA THR A 264 -28.29 17.33 -9.46
C THR A 264 -27.07 17.66 -10.32
N THR A 265 -26.45 18.80 -10.09
CA THR A 265 -25.30 19.27 -10.89
C THR A 265 -23.95 18.87 -10.31
N LEU A 266 -23.92 18.15 -9.18
CA LEU A 266 -22.70 17.78 -8.46
C LEU A 266 -22.60 16.26 -8.30
N ASP A 267 -22.34 15.56 -9.40
CA ASP A 267 -22.20 14.11 -9.47
C ASP A 267 -20.85 13.63 -10.05
N ASP A 268 -19.92 14.55 -10.27
CA ASP A 268 -18.62 14.28 -10.93
C ASP A 268 -17.44 14.90 -10.16
N MET A 269 -17.48 14.86 -8.83
CA MET A 269 -16.40 15.39 -8.01
C MET A 269 -15.24 14.41 -7.97
N GLN A 270 -14.03 14.91 -8.26
CA GLN A 270 -12.79 14.15 -8.12
C GLN A 270 -12.00 14.70 -6.94
N LEU A 271 -11.68 13.83 -5.98
CA LEU A 271 -10.87 14.19 -4.82
C LEU A 271 -9.71 13.20 -4.66
N HIS A 272 -8.52 13.73 -4.44
CA HIS A 272 -7.29 12.97 -4.30
C HIS A 272 -6.88 12.94 -2.83
N LEU A 273 -6.99 11.78 -2.21
CA LEU A 273 -6.71 11.58 -0.80
C LEU A 273 -5.20 11.47 -0.57
N PHE A 274 -4.69 12.25 0.36
CA PHE A 274 -3.27 12.25 0.74
C PHE A 274 -3.11 12.21 2.25
N THR A 275 -1.97 11.69 2.72
CA THR A 275 -1.54 11.82 4.12
C THR A 275 -0.51 12.92 4.18
N GLU A 276 -0.67 13.85 5.15
CA GLU A 276 0.32 14.91 5.35
C GLU A 276 1.67 14.31 5.76
N GLU A 277 2.77 14.90 5.28
CA GLU A 277 4.08 14.60 5.85
C GLU A 277 4.19 15.18 7.25
N PHE A 278 4.38 14.31 8.21
CA PHE A 278 4.65 14.71 9.59
C PHE A 278 6.16 14.61 9.83
N HIS A 279 6.82 15.73 9.77
CA HIS A 279 8.23 15.86 10.17
C HIS A 279 8.37 15.88 11.69
N ILE A 280 7.81 14.87 12.36
CA ILE A 280 8.03 14.67 13.80
C ILE A 280 9.21 13.72 13.95
N GLN A 281 10.37 14.29 14.29
CA GLN A 281 11.56 13.51 14.56
C GLN A 281 11.47 12.81 15.90
N TYR A 282 11.68 11.50 15.88
CA TYR A 282 11.90 10.68 17.07
C TYR A 282 12.73 9.44 16.73
N LEU A 283 13.38 8.89 17.73
CA LEU A 283 14.11 7.65 17.60
C LEU A 283 13.12 6.48 17.47
N HIS A 284 13.15 5.79 16.32
CA HIS A 284 12.24 4.68 16.04
C HIS A 284 12.77 3.34 16.55
N ASP A 285 14.02 2.99 16.24
CA ASP A 285 14.65 1.73 16.69
C ASP A 285 16.17 1.85 16.74
N VAL A 286 16.79 1.02 17.59
CA VAL A 286 18.24 0.87 17.67
C VAL A 286 18.61 -0.61 17.70
N TYR A 287 19.58 -1.00 16.89
CA TYR A 287 20.00 -2.39 16.87
C TYR A 287 21.48 -2.54 16.50
N ARG A 288 22.04 -3.66 16.91
CA ARG A 288 23.43 -4.03 16.63
C ARG A 288 23.44 -5.34 15.84
N PRO A 289 23.45 -5.27 14.48
CA PRO A 289 23.38 -6.47 13.64
C PRO A 289 24.53 -7.44 13.84
N GLY A 290 25.70 -6.91 14.11
CA GLY A 290 26.93 -7.64 14.39
C GLY A 290 27.82 -6.87 15.36
N LYS A 291 28.96 -7.45 15.74
CA LYS A 291 29.89 -6.78 16.67
C LYS A 291 30.44 -5.47 16.12
N ARG A 292 30.62 -5.37 14.80
CA ARG A 292 31.24 -4.22 14.11
C ARG A 292 30.23 -3.19 13.58
N THR A 293 28.92 -3.39 13.75
CA THR A 293 27.89 -2.55 13.12
C THR A 293 26.87 -2.07 14.15
N LEU A 294 26.56 -0.77 14.13
CA LEU A 294 25.43 -0.16 14.82
C LEU A 294 24.44 0.38 13.78
N ALA A 295 23.17 0.36 14.10
CA ALA A 295 22.15 0.97 13.29
C ALA A 295 21.16 1.72 14.19
N VAL A 296 20.84 2.93 13.77
CA VAL A 296 19.89 3.83 14.44
C VAL A 296 18.87 4.24 13.39
N ALA A 297 17.61 3.94 13.63
CA ALA A 297 16.51 4.31 12.76
C ALA A 297 15.68 5.42 13.41
N PHE A 298 15.34 6.41 12.62
CA PHE A 298 14.54 7.56 13.00
C PHE A 298 13.24 7.59 12.21
N ASN A 299 12.28 8.36 12.68
CA ASN A 299 11.02 8.56 11.98
C ASN A 299 11.15 9.54 10.80
N ASP A 300 12.08 10.48 10.91
CA ASP A 300 12.35 11.50 9.88
C ASP A 300 13.85 11.59 9.61
N LEU A 301 14.24 12.34 8.59
CA LEU A 301 15.64 12.51 8.19
C LEU A 301 16.43 13.21 9.29
N VAL A 302 17.57 12.65 9.67
CA VAL A 302 18.56 13.32 10.50
C VAL A 302 19.59 14.00 9.62
N ASP A 303 19.95 15.21 9.99
CA ASP A 303 20.90 16.06 9.27
C ASP A 303 22.32 16.02 9.87
N SER A 304 23.12 17.02 9.55
CA SER A 304 24.50 17.16 10.06
C SER A 304 24.60 17.38 11.56
N THR A 305 23.49 17.61 12.29
CA THR A 305 23.48 17.70 13.75
C THR A 305 23.57 16.35 14.44
N PHE A 306 23.30 15.26 13.68
CA PHE A 306 23.46 13.90 14.22
C PHE A 306 24.87 13.63 14.68
N SER A 307 24.99 13.18 15.90
CA SER A 307 26.25 12.66 16.44
C SER A 307 26.03 11.48 17.37
N ILE A 308 27.01 10.61 17.43
CA ILE A 308 27.00 9.44 18.31
C ILE A 308 28.38 9.26 18.92
N SER A 309 28.41 9.00 20.24
CA SER A 309 29.65 8.80 20.96
C SER A 309 29.52 7.68 22.01
N PRO A 310 30.58 6.91 22.26
CA PRO A 310 30.60 5.89 23.31
C PRO A 310 30.55 6.52 24.70
N VAL A 311 29.69 6.00 25.57
CA VAL A 311 29.71 6.31 27.01
C VAL A 311 30.64 5.30 27.69
N THR A 312 31.88 5.70 27.93
CA THR A 312 32.91 4.82 28.51
C THR A 312 34.00 5.63 29.21
N ASP A 313 34.52 5.09 30.31
CA ASP A 313 35.69 5.66 31.01
C ASP A 313 37.02 5.38 30.30
N SER A 314 37.03 4.53 29.28
CA SER A 314 38.18 4.18 28.49
C SER A 314 38.36 5.14 27.33
N ALA A 315 39.60 5.58 27.05
CA ALA A 315 39.90 6.35 25.85
C ALA A 315 39.57 5.53 24.59
N TYR A 316 39.01 6.17 23.61
CA TYR A 316 38.76 5.63 22.26
C TYR A 316 39.25 6.63 21.21
N ALA A 317 39.53 6.13 19.98
CA ALA A 317 40.04 6.97 18.91
C ALA A 317 38.94 7.95 18.40
N ASP A 318 39.33 9.15 17.98
CA ASP A 318 38.43 10.15 17.41
C ASP A 318 37.67 9.59 16.18
N ASN A 319 38.32 8.71 15.40
CA ASN A 319 37.75 8.02 14.25
C ASN A 319 37.27 6.60 14.57
N TRP A 320 36.66 6.41 15.75
CA TRP A 320 36.17 5.12 16.25
C TRP A 320 35.11 4.46 15.38
N CYS A 321 34.44 5.21 14.53
CA CYS A 321 33.41 4.69 13.61
C CYS A 321 33.45 5.37 12.23
N LEU A 322 32.79 4.70 11.28
CA LEU A 322 32.53 5.19 9.93
C LEU A 322 31.03 5.15 9.67
N ILE A 323 30.45 6.25 9.23
CA ILE A 323 29.04 6.30 8.81
C ILE A 323 28.94 5.74 7.38
N GLU A 324 28.07 4.75 7.16
CA GLU A 324 27.90 4.06 5.85
C GLU A 324 27.30 5.00 4.80
N SER A 325 26.22 5.70 5.15
CA SER A 325 25.47 6.53 4.23
C SER A 325 25.64 8.01 4.56
N PRO A 326 25.71 8.88 3.55
CA PRO A 326 25.74 10.32 3.79
C PRO A 326 24.43 10.80 4.43
N LEU A 327 24.51 11.86 5.23
CA LEU A 327 23.36 12.60 5.76
C LEU A 327 22.85 13.59 4.69
N PRO A 328 21.55 13.91 4.62
CA PRO A 328 20.50 13.44 5.54
C PRO A 328 19.99 12.01 5.23
N THR A 329 19.59 11.28 6.26
CA THR A 329 19.01 9.93 6.15
C THR A 329 18.14 9.64 7.37
N ASP A 330 17.15 8.77 7.22
CA ASP A 330 16.30 8.26 8.32
C ASP A 330 16.92 7.04 9.03
N SER A 331 17.92 6.43 8.42
CA SER A 331 18.54 5.20 8.90
C SER A 331 20.07 5.32 8.85
N VAL A 332 20.65 5.60 10.01
CA VAL A 332 22.11 5.74 10.13
C VAL A 332 22.75 4.39 10.47
N VAL A 333 23.59 3.90 9.58
CA VAL A 333 24.39 2.69 9.78
C VAL A 333 25.85 3.08 10.02
N LEU A 334 26.42 2.59 11.12
CA LEU A 334 27.79 2.90 11.52
C LEU A 334 28.63 1.61 11.61
N TRP A 335 29.87 1.73 11.17
CA TRP A 335 30.88 0.68 11.29
C TRP A 335 31.90 1.06 12.37
N ILE A 336 31.96 0.26 13.44
CA ILE A 336 32.90 0.49 14.54
C ILE A 336 34.28 0.06 14.07
N THR A 337 35.21 1.00 13.98
CA THR A 337 36.62 0.75 13.59
C THR A 337 37.51 0.45 14.78
N ASP A 338 37.18 1.01 15.95
CA ASP A 338 37.96 0.79 17.20
C ASP A 338 37.77 -0.63 17.74
N SER A 339 38.88 -1.35 17.89
CA SER A 339 38.88 -2.75 18.33
C SER A 339 38.52 -2.95 19.79
N ALA A 340 38.72 -1.96 20.65
CA ALA A 340 38.36 -2.02 22.07
C ALA A 340 36.83 -1.90 22.22
N LEU A 341 36.16 -1.19 21.28
CA LEU A 341 34.70 -1.03 21.29
C LEU A 341 34.02 -2.22 20.63
N TYR A 342 34.39 -2.63 19.41
CA TYR A 342 33.61 -3.68 18.72
C TYR A 342 33.74 -5.07 19.37
N LYS A 343 34.78 -5.33 20.18
CA LYS A 343 34.93 -6.58 20.93
C LYS A 343 33.95 -6.70 22.11
N ARG A 344 33.42 -5.58 22.66
CA ARG A 344 32.45 -5.59 23.75
C ARG A 344 31.12 -6.16 23.26
N ASP A 345 30.45 -6.94 24.10
CA ASP A 345 29.15 -7.51 23.78
C ASP A 345 28.02 -6.48 23.86
N THR A 346 28.16 -5.54 24.78
CA THR A 346 27.24 -4.43 25.00
C THR A 346 27.98 -3.11 24.88
N LEU A 347 27.38 -2.15 24.22
CA LEU A 347 27.87 -0.77 24.09
C LEU A 347 26.80 0.19 24.57
N LEU A 348 27.19 1.12 25.43
CA LEU A 348 26.37 2.25 25.83
C LEU A 348 26.80 3.46 25.00
N MET A 349 25.87 4.06 24.26
CA MET A 349 26.13 5.14 23.32
C MET A 349 25.26 6.34 23.64
N GLN A 350 25.83 7.53 23.57
CA GLN A 350 25.10 8.79 23.58
C GLN A 350 24.82 9.19 22.14
N VAL A 351 23.54 9.40 21.82
CA VAL A 351 23.08 9.78 20.47
C VAL A 351 22.44 11.15 20.57
N CYS A 352 22.88 12.08 19.74
CA CYS A 352 22.37 13.44 19.67
C CYS A 352 21.72 13.65 18.29
N TYR A 353 20.57 14.27 18.25
CA TYR A 353 19.84 14.61 17.01
C TYR A 353 18.84 15.74 17.26
N THR A 354 18.46 16.46 16.20
CA THR A 354 17.50 17.57 16.32
C THR A 354 16.07 17.04 16.41
N MET A 355 15.30 17.56 17.37
CA MET A 355 13.86 17.38 17.50
C MET A 355 13.16 18.73 17.48
N LYS A 356 11.83 18.71 17.31
CA LYS A 356 10.97 19.90 17.43
C LYS A 356 10.14 19.84 18.69
N ASP A 357 10.03 20.96 19.40
CA ASP A 357 9.17 21.10 20.56
C ASP A 357 7.69 21.35 20.16
N SER A 358 6.80 21.48 21.15
CA SER A 358 5.38 21.76 20.94
C SER A 358 5.10 23.09 20.21
N ASN A 359 6.07 23.99 20.13
CA ASN A 359 6.01 25.29 19.45
C ASN A 359 6.70 25.23 18.07
N ASN A 360 7.04 24.04 17.59
CA ASN A 360 7.77 23.80 16.33
C ASN A 360 9.20 24.39 16.30
N ALA A 361 9.80 24.66 17.48
CA ALA A 361 11.17 25.15 17.61
C ALA A 361 12.15 23.98 17.72
N ASP A 362 13.27 24.05 16.99
CA ASP A 362 14.30 23.03 17.00
C ASP A 362 15.06 23.01 18.33
N TYR A 363 15.28 21.82 18.88
CA TYR A 363 16.17 21.60 20.01
C TYR A 363 16.96 20.29 19.84
N LEU A 364 18.14 20.23 20.46
CA LEU A 364 18.99 19.04 20.41
C LEU A 364 18.55 18.04 21.50
N GLN A 365 18.06 16.88 21.06
CA GLN A 365 17.77 15.74 21.93
C GLN A 365 19.04 14.92 22.13
N VAL A 366 19.25 14.44 23.35
CA VAL A 366 20.38 13.61 23.76
C VAL A 366 19.87 12.36 24.46
N ASP A 367 20.05 11.20 23.82
CA ASP A 367 19.62 9.92 24.36
C ASP A 367 20.82 9.01 24.68
N THR A 368 20.74 8.27 25.78
CA THR A 368 21.73 7.25 26.12
C THR A 368 21.15 5.88 25.83
N LEU A 369 21.74 5.16 24.89
CA LEU A 369 21.18 3.95 24.29
C LEU A 369 22.10 2.75 24.48
N GLU A 370 21.51 1.58 24.74
CA GLU A 370 22.23 0.33 24.92
C GLU A 370 22.15 -0.52 23.65
N PHE A 371 23.30 -0.86 23.07
CA PHE A 371 23.43 -1.70 21.88
C PHE A 371 23.97 -3.09 22.23
N ILE A 372 23.13 -4.12 22.15
CA ILE A 372 23.49 -5.50 22.45
C ILE A 372 23.66 -6.30 21.15
N SER A 373 24.80 -6.97 20.97
CA SER A 373 25.06 -7.79 19.77
C SER A 373 24.05 -8.93 19.64
N LYS A 374 23.51 -9.14 18.44
CA LYS A 374 22.52 -10.22 18.16
C LYS A 374 23.04 -11.63 18.46
N THR A 375 24.34 -11.86 18.36
CA THR A 375 24.97 -13.14 18.70
C THR A 375 24.67 -13.56 20.13
N ASN A 376 24.59 -12.64 21.06
CA ASN A 376 24.32 -12.94 22.47
C ASN A 376 22.82 -13.04 22.83
N LYS A 377 21.94 -12.35 22.07
CA LYS A 377 20.47 -12.53 22.24
C LYS A 377 20.00 -13.97 21.95
N ALA A 378 20.67 -14.68 21.06
CA ALA A 378 20.34 -16.07 20.75
C ALA A 378 20.79 -17.03 21.84
N VAL A 379 21.94 -16.78 22.51
CA VAL A 379 22.47 -17.58 23.62
C VAL A 379 21.61 -17.35 24.87
N ALA A 380 21.29 -16.10 25.21
CA ALA A 380 20.45 -15.76 26.36
C ALA A 380 19.02 -16.33 26.25
N LYS A 381 18.45 -16.46 25.03
CA LYS A 381 17.16 -17.14 24.82
C LYS A 381 17.25 -18.67 24.98
N LYS A 382 18.39 -19.30 24.67
CA LYS A 382 18.62 -20.73 24.89
C LYS A 382 18.82 -21.04 26.36
N GLU A 383 19.52 -20.21 27.11
CA GLU A 383 19.71 -20.41 28.56
C GLU A 383 18.42 -20.27 29.38
N LYS A 384 17.49 -19.38 28.96
CA LYS A 384 16.18 -19.27 29.60
C LYS A 384 15.20 -20.43 29.31
N LYS A 385 15.48 -21.30 28.31
CA LYS A 385 14.68 -22.50 27.99
C LYS A 385 15.25 -23.81 28.55
N GLY A 386 16.45 -23.81 29.11
CA GLY A 386 17.10 -24.96 29.72
C GLY A 386 16.86 -25.02 31.23
N GLY A 387 15.63 -25.34 31.65
CA GLY A 387 15.35 -25.69 33.04
C GLY A 387 15.93 -27.05 33.37
N ARG A 388 16.72 -27.12 34.45
CA ARG A 388 17.08 -28.26 35.30
C ARG A 388 16.76 -29.64 34.72
N LEU A 389 17.75 -30.32 34.12
CA LEU A 389 17.98 -31.77 34.08
C LEU A 389 18.99 -32.17 32.98
N ALA A 390 20.23 -31.67 33.04
CA ALA A 390 21.33 -32.20 32.22
C ALA A 390 22.70 -32.00 32.89
N SER A 391 22.80 -32.51 34.11
CA SER A 391 24.08 -32.55 34.81
C SER A 391 24.48 -33.98 35.24
N ILE A 392 24.09 -34.98 34.45
CA ILE A 392 24.59 -36.36 34.63
C ILE A 392 24.76 -36.92 33.24
N PHE A 393 25.98 -36.82 32.69
CA PHE A 393 26.64 -37.70 31.73
C PHE A 393 27.75 -36.90 31.02
N LYS A 394 28.87 -36.69 31.71
CA LYS A 394 30.15 -36.44 31.06
C LYS A 394 30.69 -37.80 30.62
N LYS A 395 30.83 -38.00 29.34
CA LYS A 395 31.66 -39.06 28.76
C LYS A 395 32.85 -38.36 28.14
N ASP A 396 34.04 -38.83 28.55
CA ASP A 396 35.34 -38.37 28.07
C ASP A 396 35.47 -38.62 26.57
N GLU A 397 35.76 -37.60 25.81
CA GLU A 397 36.17 -37.70 24.40
C GLU A 397 37.61 -37.21 24.27
N GLU A 398 38.43 -38.03 23.60
CA GLU A 398 39.83 -37.82 23.28
C GLU A 398 40.08 -36.61 22.40
N PRO A 399 41.29 -36.03 22.39
CA PRO A 399 41.60 -34.80 21.65
C PRO A 399 41.70 -35.09 20.15
N GLU A 400 40.76 -34.55 19.37
CA GLU A 400 40.84 -34.49 17.92
C GLU A 400 41.98 -33.58 17.46
N GLU A 401 42.79 -34.08 16.51
CA GLU A 401 43.86 -33.39 15.82
C GLU A 401 43.37 -32.09 15.17
N LYS A 402 44.08 -30.99 15.41
CA LYS A 402 43.88 -29.70 14.76
C LYS A 402 44.08 -29.84 13.25
N LYS A 403 43.01 -29.89 12.50
CA LYS A 403 43.00 -29.53 11.09
C LYS A 403 43.35 -28.04 10.98
N GLU A 404 44.40 -27.70 10.26
CA GLU A 404 44.71 -26.33 9.88
C GLU A 404 43.51 -25.70 9.19
N GLU A 405 42.83 -24.79 9.91
CA GLU A 405 41.81 -23.95 9.31
C GLU A 405 42.48 -23.08 8.25
N LYS A 406 42.15 -23.31 6.97
CA LYS A 406 42.42 -22.34 5.91
C LYS A 406 41.88 -21.00 6.39
N LYS A 407 42.75 -19.99 6.61
CA LYS A 407 42.33 -18.62 6.88
C LYS A 407 41.43 -18.17 5.76
N VAL A 408 40.14 -18.23 5.99
CA VAL A 408 39.13 -17.66 5.10
C VAL A 408 39.30 -16.15 5.21
N SER A 409 39.59 -15.48 4.09
CA SER A 409 39.65 -14.02 4.05
C SER A 409 38.36 -13.44 4.66
N GLU A 410 38.51 -12.55 5.62
CA GLU A 410 37.32 -11.91 6.24
C GLU A 410 36.65 -10.93 5.27
N LEU A 411 37.39 -10.32 4.33
CA LEU A 411 36.83 -9.44 3.30
C LEU A 411 36.33 -10.24 2.10
N LYS A 412 35.05 -10.36 1.98
CA LYS A 412 34.37 -10.98 0.83
C LYS A 412 33.99 -9.91 -0.17
N ALA A 413 34.36 -10.11 -1.42
CA ALA A 413 33.95 -9.27 -2.54
C ALA A 413 33.11 -10.11 -3.51
N ASP A 414 31.96 -9.63 -3.89
CA ASP A 414 30.99 -10.30 -4.74
C ASP A 414 30.62 -9.41 -5.93
N LEU A 415 30.75 -9.97 -7.14
CA LEU A 415 30.33 -9.32 -8.37
C LEU A 415 28.90 -9.75 -8.66
N SER A 416 27.98 -8.80 -8.76
CA SER A 416 26.59 -9.04 -9.11
C SER A 416 26.44 -9.37 -10.61
N ILE A 417 26.94 -10.55 -11.00
CA ILE A 417 27.02 -11.02 -12.39
C ILE A 417 26.21 -12.31 -12.53
N SER A 418 25.24 -12.31 -13.47
CA SER A 418 24.60 -13.52 -14.00
C SER A 418 25.43 -14.14 -15.11
N LYS A 419 25.09 -15.34 -15.58
CA LYS A 419 25.76 -15.96 -16.72
C LYS A 419 25.64 -15.13 -18.01
N GLN A 420 24.59 -14.35 -18.10
CA GLN A 420 24.31 -13.44 -19.21
C GLN A 420 24.08 -12.04 -18.64
N VAL A 421 24.77 -11.03 -19.14
CA VAL A 421 24.83 -9.66 -18.61
C VAL A 421 24.41 -8.68 -19.70
N ASP A 422 23.77 -7.61 -19.34
CA ASP A 422 23.39 -6.55 -20.25
C ASP A 422 24.61 -5.86 -20.86
N ILE A 423 24.46 -5.39 -22.11
CA ILE A 423 25.52 -4.66 -22.82
C ILE A 423 25.69 -3.22 -22.29
N VAL A 424 24.73 -2.71 -21.55
CA VAL A 424 24.72 -1.36 -20.97
C VAL A 424 24.67 -1.40 -19.45
N GLY A 425 25.08 -0.30 -18.82
CA GLY A 425 25.07 -0.12 -17.37
C GLY A 425 26.29 -0.71 -16.67
N PRO A 426 26.64 -0.26 -15.46
CA PRO A 426 27.79 -0.73 -14.71
C PRO A 426 27.57 -2.13 -14.11
N ILE A 427 28.65 -2.85 -13.91
CA ILE A 427 28.67 -4.08 -13.12
C ILE A 427 28.93 -3.72 -11.66
N ALA A 428 28.02 -4.11 -10.77
CA ALA A 428 28.14 -3.81 -9.37
C ALA A 428 29.05 -4.81 -8.65
N LEU A 429 30.01 -4.28 -7.89
CA LEU A 429 30.82 -5.01 -6.93
C LEU A 429 30.40 -4.62 -5.52
N LYS A 430 30.13 -5.60 -4.67
CA LYS A 430 29.71 -5.41 -3.28
C LYS A 430 30.65 -6.13 -2.32
N THR A 431 31.00 -5.48 -1.21
CA THR A 431 31.78 -6.09 -0.13
C THR A 431 30.95 -6.23 1.14
N ASN A 432 31.36 -7.18 2.02
CA ASN A 432 30.72 -7.38 3.32
C ASN A 432 31.14 -6.33 4.37
N TYR A 433 32.34 -5.72 4.20
CA TYR A 433 32.87 -4.65 5.06
C TYR A 433 33.22 -3.40 4.24
N PRO A 434 33.23 -2.20 4.88
CA PRO A 434 33.68 -0.97 4.24
C PRO A 434 35.09 -1.08 3.74
N VAL A 435 35.35 -0.66 2.52
CA VAL A 435 36.69 -0.67 1.89
C VAL A 435 37.37 0.65 2.16
N ALA A 436 38.52 0.59 2.84
CA ALA A 436 39.37 1.74 3.11
C ALA A 436 40.19 2.13 1.88
N ASP A 437 40.83 1.13 1.23
CA ASP A 437 41.69 1.32 0.07
C ASP A 437 41.39 0.31 -1.03
N PHE A 438 41.50 0.74 -2.29
CA PHE A 438 41.32 -0.12 -3.45
C PHE A 438 42.26 0.29 -4.58
N LYS A 439 42.78 -0.71 -5.31
CA LYS A 439 43.79 -0.58 -6.36
C LYS A 439 43.24 -1.02 -7.71
N PRO A 440 42.51 -0.14 -8.43
CA PRO A 440 41.88 -0.50 -9.70
C PRO A 440 42.84 -1.00 -10.75
N GLU A 441 44.11 -0.53 -10.69
CA GLU A 441 45.19 -0.92 -11.59
C GLU A 441 45.57 -2.41 -11.54
N ASN A 442 45.21 -3.11 -10.44
CA ASN A 442 45.41 -4.55 -10.31
C ASN A 442 44.30 -5.38 -10.96
N ILE A 443 43.14 -4.76 -11.21
CA ILE A 443 41.99 -5.44 -11.80
C ILE A 443 42.24 -5.59 -13.31
N THR A 444 41.85 -6.72 -13.85
CA THR A 444 41.86 -6.93 -15.30
C THR A 444 40.47 -7.29 -15.80
N VAL A 445 40.04 -6.62 -16.87
CA VAL A 445 38.87 -6.97 -17.65
C VAL A 445 39.35 -7.46 -19.01
N THR A 446 38.96 -8.67 -19.37
CA THR A 446 39.47 -9.33 -20.57
C THR A 446 38.27 -9.75 -21.44
N ARG A 447 38.30 -9.43 -22.72
CA ARG A 447 37.43 -9.96 -23.76
C ARG A 447 38.04 -11.26 -24.28
N ILE A 448 37.24 -12.30 -24.42
CA ILE A 448 37.62 -13.65 -24.82
C ILE A 448 37.00 -13.97 -26.16
N GLU A 449 37.81 -14.15 -27.19
CA GLU A 449 37.40 -14.56 -28.54
C GLU A 449 38.17 -15.84 -28.93
N GLU A 450 37.46 -16.95 -29.03
CA GLU A 450 38.04 -18.27 -29.31
C GLU A 450 39.33 -18.52 -28.51
N ASP A 451 40.49 -18.30 -29.10
CA ASP A 451 41.83 -18.48 -28.46
C ASP A 451 42.54 -17.17 -28.13
N LYS A 452 41.89 -16.00 -28.34
CA LYS A 452 42.50 -14.68 -28.10
C LYS A 452 41.88 -13.97 -26.93
N GLU A 453 42.72 -13.60 -25.97
CA GLU A 453 42.33 -12.75 -24.85
C GLU A 453 42.82 -11.31 -25.08
N THR A 454 41.94 -10.34 -25.03
CA THR A 454 42.24 -8.92 -25.22
C THR A 454 41.85 -8.12 -24.00
N ALA A 455 42.76 -7.34 -23.43
CA ALA A 455 42.47 -6.46 -22.30
C ALA A 455 41.56 -5.31 -22.71
N VAL A 456 40.56 -5.02 -21.87
CA VAL A 456 39.59 -3.96 -22.07
C VAL A 456 39.80 -2.87 -21.04
N LYS A 457 39.75 -1.61 -21.47
CA LYS A 457 39.80 -0.45 -20.56
C LYS A 457 38.49 -0.35 -19.82
N PHE A 458 38.57 -0.11 -18.53
CA PHE A 458 37.42 0.04 -17.65
C PHE A 458 37.63 1.18 -16.66
N THR A 459 36.58 1.63 -16.01
CA THR A 459 36.58 2.50 -14.84
C THR A 459 36.02 1.76 -13.64
N MET A 460 36.55 2.06 -12.45
CA MET A 460 35.97 1.57 -11.19
C MET A 460 35.80 2.74 -10.23
N GLU A 461 34.58 2.97 -9.83
CA GLU A 461 34.22 4.07 -8.95
C GLU A 461 33.42 3.56 -7.77
N ARG A 462 33.70 4.14 -6.58
CA ARG A 462 32.85 3.89 -5.40
C ARG A 462 31.54 4.64 -5.56
N GLN A 463 30.42 3.99 -5.25
CA GLN A 463 29.12 4.67 -5.18
C GLN A 463 29.15 5.72 -4.07
N SER A 464 28.65 6.92 -4.35
CA SER A 464 28.69 8.08 -3.44
C SER A 464 28.00 7.83 -2.10
N ASN A 465 27.05 6.92 -2.06
CA ASN A 465 26.24 6.60 -0.89
C ASN A 465 26.63 5.29 -0.17
N SER A 466 27.81 4.71 -0.48
CA SER A 466 28.22 3.46 0.16
C SER A 466 29.73 3.26 0.18
N TRP A 467 30.25 2.82 1.31
CA TRP A 467 31.63 2.39 1.47
C TRP A 467 31.91 0.97 0.95
N ARG A 468 30.85 0.24 0.59
CA ARG A 468 30.88 -1.18 0.23
C ARG A 468 30.48 -1.48 -1.19
N ARG A 469 30.04 -0.48 -1.96
CA ARG A 469 29.54 -0.66 -3.32
C ARG A 469 30.39 0.10 -4.31
N PHE A 470 30.73 -0.59 -5.39
CA PHE A 470 31.52 -0.05 -6.49
C PHE A 470 30.84 -0.37 -7.82
N ASN A 471 31.01 0.51 -8.78
CA ASN A 471 30.60 0.33 -10.16
C ASN A 471 31.85 0.08 -11.00
N ILE A 472 31.87 -1.02 -11.75
CA ILE A 472 32.86 -1.32 -12.78
C ILE A 472 32.18 -1.10 -14.12
N ASP A 473 32.62 -0.12 -14.87
CA ASP A 473 32.03 0.24 -16.16
C ASP A 473 33.07 0.15 -17.29
N PHE A 474 32.64 -0.44 -18.41
CA PHE A 474 33.39 -0.58 -19.64
C PHE A 474 32.47 -0.84 -20.81
N LYS A 475 32.93 -0.49 -22.00
CA LYS A 475 32.19 -0.77 -23.24
C LYS A 475 32.18 -2.29 -23.49
N ARG A 476 30.99 -2.83 -23.60
CA ARG A 476 30.72 -4.24 -23.91
C ARG A 476 30.18 -4.38 -25.33
N ASP A 477 30.75 -5.32 -26.06
CA ASP A 477 30.23 -5.73 -27.36
C ASP A 477 29.15 -6.81 -27.15
N GLU A 478 28.21 -6.93 -28.08
CA GLU A 478 27.13 -7.90 -28.02
C GLU A 478 27.62 -9.35 -28.20
N SER A 479 26.93 -10.29 -27.56
CA SER A 479 27.19 -11.73 -27.69
C SER A 479 28.61 -12.17 -27.41
N MET A 480 29.38 -11.35 -26.68
CA MET A 480 30.80 -11.52 -26.40
C MET A 480 31.04 -12.07 -25.01
N GLN A 481 32.11 -12.87 -24.86
CA GLN A 481 32.50 -13.39 -23.55
C GLN A 481 33.56 -12.47 -22.91
N TYR A 482 33.36 -12.20 -21.62
CA TYR A 482 34.25 -11.38 -20.81
C TYR A 482 34.65 -12.11 -19.53
N ARG A 483 35.82 -11.71 -19.01
CA ARG A 483 36.32 -12.12 -17.69
C ARG A 483 36.70 -10.90 -16.90
N ILE A 484 36.25 -10.82 -15.64
CA ILE A 484 36.75 -9.88 -14.65
C ILE A 484 37.61 -10.67 -13.65
N LEU A 485 38.83 -10.22 -13.42
CA LEU A 485 39.75 -10.77 -12.42
C LEU A 485 40.12 -9.67 -11.44
N ILE A 486 39.83 -9.86 -10.17
CA ILE A 486 40.19 -9.01 -9.04
C ILE A 486 41.17 -9.84 -8.19
N PRO A 487 42.48 -9.63 -8.27
CA PRO A 487 43.49 -10.39 -7.50
C PRO A 487 43.31 -10.20 -5.99
N ALA A 488 43.82 -11.14 -5.21
CA ALA A 488 43.89 -11.02 -3.76
C ALA A 488 44.70 -9.77 -3.37
N GLY A 489 44.20 -9.03 -2.35
CA GLY A 489 44.84 -7.80 -1.87
C GLY A 489 44.62 -6.56 -2.74
N THR A 490 43.69 -6.63 -3.72
CA THR A 490 43.24 -5.46 -4.49
C THR A 490 42.39 -4.52 -3.66
N LEU A 491 41.56 -5.07 -2.76
CA LEU A 491 40.71 -4.35 -1.83
C LEU A 491 41.21 -4.59 -0.40
N THR A 492 41.25 -3.51 0.39
CA THR A 492 41.55 -3.58 1.82
C THR A 492 40.44 -2.92 2.60
N ASP A 493 39.84 -3.63 3.57
CA ASP A 493 38.78 -3.07 4.40
C ASP A 493 39.35 -2.17 5.52
N VAL A 494 38.45 -1.49 6.24
CA VAL A 494 38.79 -0.60 7.38
C VAL A 494 39.41 -1.36 8.57
N TYR A 495 39.40 -2.68 8.56
CA TYR A 495 39.99 -3.53 9.60
C TYR A 495 41.35 -4.14 9.18
N GLY A 496 41.82 -3.81 7.98
CA GLY A 496 43.09 -4.31 7.43
C GLY A 496 42.99 -5.70 6.77
N ASN A 497 41.77 -6.25 6.60
CA ASN A 497 41.61 -7.50 5.86
C ASN A 497 41.62 -7.23 4.36
N ILE A 498 42.14 -8.19 3.61
CA ILE A 498 42.21 -8.13 2.15
C ILE A 498 41.24 -9.13 1.52
N ASN A 499 40.83 -8.85 0.28
CA ASN A 499 39.99 -9.78 -0.49
C ASN A 499 40.79 -11.00 -0.98
N ASP A 500 40.10 -12.11 -1.16
CA ASP A 500 40.59 -13.23 -1.96
C ASP A 500 40.49 -12.91 -3.46
N THR A 501 41.11 -13.71 -4.31
CA THR A 501 40.97 -13.57 -5.76
C THR A 501 39.54 -13.85 -6.19
N VAL A 502 38.91 -12.85 -6.84
CA VAL A 502 37.61 -12.97 -7.48
C VAL A 502 37.79 -13.09 -8.99
N ARG A 503 37.32 -14.18 -9.56
CA ARG A 503 37.32 -14.43 -11.00
C ARG A 503 35.94 -14.78 -11.45
N GLN A 504 35.37 -13.97 -12.37
CA GLN A 504 34.04 -14.17 -12.91
C GLN A 504 34.06 -14.07 -14.43
N GLU A 505 33.47 -15.07 -15.09
CA GLU A 505 33.25 -15.09 -16.53
C GLU A 505 31.77 -14.97 -16.84
N PHE A 506 31.45 -14.24 -17.88
CA PHE A 506 30.07 -14.01 -18.29
C PHE A 506 30.02 -13.73 -19.81
N LYS A 507 28.83 -13.87 -20.37
CA LYS A 507 28.54 -13.53 -21.75
C LYS A 507 27.58 -12.34 -21.79
N THR A 508 27.79 -11.42 -22.73
CA THR A 508 26.86 -10.30 -22.97
C THR A 508 25.67 -10.74 -23.80
N GLN A 509 24.54 -10.05 -23.61
CA GLN A 509 23.36 -10.21 -24.42
C GLN A 509 23.64 -9.78 -25.89
N SER A 510 22.84 -10.27 -26.83
CA SER A 510 22.81 -9.75 -28.19
C SER A 510 22.04 -8.43 -28.24
N GLN A 511 22.31 -7.58 -29.21
CA GLN A 511 21.56 -6.35 -29.42
C GLN A 511 20.09 -6.64 -29.73
N ASP A 512 19.81 -7.68 -30.49
CA ASP A 512 18.47 -8.13 -30.84
C ASP A 512 17.65 -8.64 -29.64
N TYR A 513 18.28 -8.84 -28.48
CA TYR A 513 17.56 -9.16 -27.24
C TYR A 513 16.72 -7.98 -26.74
N TYR A 514 17.18 -6.77 -26.96
CA TYR A 514 16.53 -5.57 -26.45
C TYR A 514 15.46 -5.04 -27.41
N SER A 515 14.62 -4.20 -26.87
CA SER A 515 13.65 -3.38 -27.58
C SER A 515 13.89 -1.91 -27.31
N SER A 516 13.37 -1.05 -28.16
CA SER A 516 13.27 0.38 -27.90
C SER A 516 11.80 0.82 -27.83
N VAL A 517 11.52 1.81 -27.00
CA VAL A 517 10.21 2.44 -26.87
C VAL A 517 10.35 3.94 -27.09
N LEU A 518 9.63 4.45 -28.08
CA LEU A 518 9.43 5.87 -28.29
C LEU A 518 8.08 6.27 -27.67
N LEU A 519 8.11 7.06 -26.60
CA LEU A 519 6.92 7.57 -25.95
C LEU A 519 6.73 9.05 -26.29
N ASN A 520 5.67 9.37 -27.04
CA ASN A 520 5.27 10.74 -27.36
C ASN A 520 4.31 11.21 -26.26
N ILE A 521 4.73 12.12 -25.43
CA ILE A 521 3.96 12.70 -24.33
C ILE A 521 3.44 14.06 -24.76
N SER A 522 2.14 14.32 -24.62
CA SER A 522 1.49 15.56 -24.99
C SER A 522 0.35 15.90 -24.03
N GLY A 523 -0.01 17.19 -23.99
CA GLY A 523 -1.05 17.70 -23.08
C GLY A 523 -0.61 17.73 -21.62
N THR A 524 0.71 17.79 -21.35
CA THR A 524 1.24 17.85 -19.98
C THR A 524 0.71 19.08 -19.23
N PRO A 525 0.02 18.87 -18.08
CA PRO A 525 -0.62 19.97 -17.38
C PRO A 525 0.34 20.80 -16.50
N CYS A 526 1.62 20.45 -16.46
CA CYS A 526 2.67 21.04 -15.63
C CYS A 526 3.92 21.33 -16.45
N ALA A 527 4.65 22.39 -16.10
CA ALA A 527 5.85 22.83 -16.81
C ALA A 527 7.01 21.84 -16.64
N HIS A 528 7.15 21.29 -15.43
CA HIS A 528 8.21 20.33 -15.08
C HIS A 528 7.57 19.03 -14.59
N SER A 529 8.07 17.91 -15.05
CA SER A 529 7.54 16.60 -14.68
C SER A 529 8.63 15.54 -14.59
N ILE A 530 8.37 14.56 -13.74
CA ILE A 530 9.18 13.33 -13.62
C ILE A 530 8.41 12.21 -14.29
N VAL A 531 8.98 11.61 -15.31
CA VAL A 531 8.44 10.39 -15.93
C VAL A 531 9.19 9.18 -15.39
N GLN A 532 8.47 8.31 -14.71
CA GLN A 532 8.98 7.05 -14.17
C GLN A 532 8.65 5.90 -15.12
N LEU A 533 9.66 5.11 -15.50
CA LEU A 533 9.51 3.81 -16.12
C LEU A 533 9.33 2.77 -15.02
N LEU A 534 8.24 2.02 -15.05
CA LEU A 534 7.87 1.02 -14.05
C LEU A 534 7.99 -0.39 -14.63
N ASP A 535 8.38 -1.36 -13.79
CA ASP A 535 8.28 -2.78 -14.11
C ASP A 535 6.84 -3.30 -13.95
N GLY A 536 6.58 -4.56 -14.28
CA GLY A 536 5.27 -5.21 -14.13
C GLY A 536 4.77 -5.35 -12.67
N LYS A 537 5.55 -4.91 -11.68
CA LYS A 537 5.20 -4.85 -10.25
C LYS A 537 5.17 -3.42 -9.72
N GLU A 538 5.18 -2.43 -10.61
CA GLU A 538 5.20 -0.99 -10.31
C GLU A 538 6.48 -0.50 -9.60
N ASN A 539 7.58 -1.27 -9.62
CA ASN A 539 8.85 -0.75 -9.14
C ASN A 539 9.44 0.22 -10.17
N VAL A 540 9.97 1.34 -9.69
CA VAL A 540 10.65 2.32 -10.54
C VAL A 540 11.98 1.76 -11.03
N LEU A 541 12.13 1.63 -12.34
CA LEU A 541 13.35 1.19 -13.00
C LEU A 541 14.23 2.37 -13.38
N LYS A 542 13.63 3.45 -13.86
CA LYS A 542 14.34 4.65 -14.32
C LYS A 542 13.43 5.86 -14.24
N GLU A 543 14.03 7.02 -14.01
CA GLU A 543 13.36 8.32 -13.97
C GLU A 543 13.93 9.25 -15.02
N TYR A 544 13.06 10.08 -15.60
CA TYR A 544 13.39 11.08 -16.59
C TYR A 544 12.72 12.39 -16.24
N THR A 545 13.47 13.46 -16.16
CA THR A 545 12.90 14.80 -16.02
C THR A 545 12.57 15.36 -17.39
N ILE A 546 11.38 15.90 -17.55
CA ILE A 546 10.90 16.49 -18.80
C ILE A 546 10.29 17.88 -18.55
N ASP A 547 10.38 18.74 -19.55
CA ASP A 547 9.80 20.09 -19.54
C ASP A 547 8.68 20.15 -20.60
N GLY A 548 7.43 20.02 -20.14
CA GLY A 548 6.27 20.02 -21.02
C GLY A 548 6.19 18.82 -21.96
N ASP A 549 5.54 19.02 -23.11
CA ASP A 549 5.34 17.97 -24.12
C ASP A 549 6.67 17.51 -24.72
N THR A 550 6.89 16.20 -24.75
CA THR A 550 8.21 15.64 -25.09
C THR A 550 8.10 14.28 -25.79
N LYS A 551 9.14 13.97 -26.57
CA LYS A 551 9.39 12.63 -27.13
C LYS A 551 10.51 11.96 -26.33
N LEU A 552 10.19 10.92 -25.62
CA LEU A 552 11.12 10.17 -24.80
C LEU A 552 11.47 8.85 -25.47
N THR A 553 12.76 8.66 -25.82
CA THR A 553 13.26 7.39 -26.35
C THR A 553 13.91 6.59 -25.23
N ILE A 554 13.49 5.35 -25.07
CA ILE A 554 13.98 4.42 -24.05
C ILE A 554 14.53 3.19 -24.76
N ASP A 555 15.85 3.13 -24.83
CA ASP A 555 16.57 2.04 -25.47
C ASP A 555 16.98 0.95 -24.45
N TYR A 556 17.35 -0.20 -24.98
CA TYR A 556 17.86 -1.35 -24.21
C TYR A 556 16.89 -1.89 -23.18
N LEU A 557 15.59 -1.89 -23.49
CA LEU A 557 14.60 -2.55 -22.64
C LEU A 557 14.62 -4.06 -22.86
N ALA A 558 14.75 -4.82 -21.80
CA ALA A 558 14.59 -6.28 -21.85
C ALA A 558 13.14 -6.64 -22.24
N PRO A 559 12.88 -7.82 -22.82
CA PRO A 559 11.51 -8.29 -23.02
C PRO A 559 10.72 -8.35 -21.71
N GLY A 560 9.56 -7.70 -21.68
CA GLY A 560 8.78 -7.62 -20.44
C GLY A 560 7.54 -6.74 -20.54
N LYS A 561 6.93 -6.50 -19.38
CA LYS A 561 5.80 -5.58 -19.23
C LYS A 561 6.26 -4.36 -18.45
N TYR A 562 5.92 -3.20 -18.96
CA TYR A 562 6.31 -1.92 -18.42
C TYR A 562 5.11 -1.00 -18.28
N GLY A 563 5.19 -0.07 -17.38
CA GLY A 563 4.25 1.02 -17.21
C GLY A 563 4.97 2.37 -17.19
N PHE A 564 4.21 3.45 -17.37
CA PHE A 564 4.71 4.80 -17.20
C PHE A 564 3.86 5.57 -16.20
N LYS A 565 4.51 6.38 -15.41
CA LYS A 565 3.93 7.28 -14.44
C LYS A 565 4.55 8.65 -14.61
N LEU A 566 3.72 9.69 -14.65
CA LEU A 566 4.15 11.08 -14.71
C LEU A 566 3.76 11.77 -13.40
N ILE A 567 4.70 12.46 -12.80
CA ILE A 567 4.54 13.25 -11.58
C ILE A 567 4.80 14.70 -11.96
N CYS A 568 3.88 15.60 -11.65
CA CYS A 568 4.08 17.03 -11.78
C CYS A 568 4.99 17.51 -10.65
N ASP A 569 6.24 17.82 -10.96
CA ASP A 569 7.23 18.34 -10.01
C ASP A 569 7.20 19.89 -10.08
N GLU A 570 6.23 20.50 -9.37
CA GLU A 570 5.98 21.93 -9.48
C GLU A 570 7.09 22.77 -8.84
N ASN A 571 7.76 22.26 -7.83
CA ASN A 571 8.84 22.92 -7.10
C ASN A 571 10.25 22.50 -7.54
N GLN A 572 10.36 21.56 -8.49
CA GLN A 572 11.61 21.05 -9.07
C GLN A 572 12.57 20.42 -8.06
N ASN A 573 12.03 19.75 -7.05
CA ASN A 573 12.84 19.07 -6.04
C ASN A 573 13.20 17.62 -6.43
N GLY A 574 12.70 17.11 -7.56
CA GLY A 574 12.99 15.79 -8.10
C GLY A 574 12.25 14.65 -7.41
N ARG A 575 11.18 14.93 -6.68
CA ARG A 575 10.33 13.94 -6.00
C ARG A 575 8.87 14.38 -5.99
N TRP A 576 7.97 13.47 -5.71
CA TRP A 576 6.58 13.79 -5.46
C TRP A 576 6.39 14.40 -4.07
N ASP A 577 5.65 15.48 -3.97
CA ASP A 577 5.27 16.12 -2.72
C ASP A 577 3.78 15.91 -2.42
N THR A 578 3.51 15.46 -1.20
CA THR A 578 2.14 15.33 -0.69
C THR A 578 1.51 16.70 -0.41
N GLY A 579 0.18 16.71 -0.22
CA GLY A 579 -0.55 17.91 0.19
C GLY A 579 -0.27 18.32 1.64
N ASN A 580 -0.68 19.54 1.97
CA ASN A 580 -0.69 20.06 3.33
C ASN A 580 -2.01 20.78 3.59
N PHE A 581 -2.84 20.26 4.48
CA PHE A 581 -4.15 20.82 4.78
C PHE A 581 -4.04 22.18 5.48
N SER A 582 -3.08 22.33 6.40
CA SER A 582 -2.88 23.58 7.15
C SER A 582 -2.47 24.75 6.26
N GLU A 583 -1.71 24.47 5.21
CA GLU A 583 -1.29 25.43 4.16
C GLU A 583 -2.29 25.53 3.02
N ARG A 584 -3.33 24.71 2.99
CA ARG A 584 -4.28 24.58 1.86
C ARG A 584 -3.60 24.21 0.55
N ARG A 585 -2.51 23.45 0.62
CA ARG A 585 -1.75 22.98 -0.52
C ARG A 585 -2.22 21.59 -0.92
N GLN A 586 -2.62 21.45 -2.19
CA GLN A 586 -2.96 20.16 -2.79
C GLN A 586 -1.69 19.32 -3.01
N PRO A 587 -1.79 17.99 -3.06
CA PRO A 587 -0.67 17.14 -3.47
C PRO A 587 -0.32 17.37 -4.94
N GLU A 588 0.93 17.12 -5.31
CA GLU A 588 1.34 17.14 -6.70
C GLU A 588 0.59 16.08 -7.51
N ARG A 589 0.20 16.45 -8.72
CA ARG A 589 -0.62 15.59 -9.58
C ARG A 589 0.20 14.45 -10.16
N VAL A 590 -0.43 13.28 -10.20
CA VAL A 590 0.15 12.05 -10.73
C VAL A 590 -0.75 11.50 -11.80
N PHE A 591 -0.15 11.04 -12.89
CA PHE A 591 -0.84 10.42 -14.01
C PHE A 591 -0.21 9.09 -14.35
N TYR A 592 -1.02 8.11 -14.66
CA TYR A 592 -0.56 6.81 -15.14
C TYR A 592 -0.87 6.64 -16.61
N PHE A 593 0.06 6.08 -17.37
CA PHE A 593 -0.22 5.65 -18.72
C PHE A 593 -1.21 4.48 -18.68
N ASN A 594 -2.34 4.61 -19.37
CA ASN A 594 -3.47 3.70 -19.26
C ASN A 594 -3.27 2.35 -20.01
N GLN A 595 -2.11 2.16 -20.66
CA GLN A 595 -1.79 0.95 -21.39
C GLN A 595 -0.55 0.26 -20.82
N THR A 596 -0.57 -1.06 -20.79
CA THR A 596 0.64 -1.83 -20.49
C THR A 596 1.51 -1.89 -21.73
N VAL A 597 2.77 -1.48 -21.61
CA VAL A 597 3.77 -1.57 -22.67
C VAL A 597 4.40 -2.95 -22.64
N GLU A 598 4.08 -3.79 -23.60
CA GLU A 598 4.72 -5.10 -23.77
C GLU A 598 5.84 -5.00 -24.78
N THR A 599 7.05 -5.39 -24.38
CA THR A 599 8.23 -5.42 -25.25
C THR A 599 8.64 -6.86 -25.56
N LYS A 600 9.11 -7.09 -26.78
CA LYS A 600 9.70 -8.37 -27.23
C LYS A 600 11.01 -8.09 -27.93
N SER A 601 11.92 -9.04 -27.90
CA SER A 601 13.25 -8.93 -28.52
C SER A 601 13.18 -8.37 -29.95
N GLY A 602 13.99 -7.36 -30.24
CA GLY A 602 14.11 -6.73 -31.55
C GLY A 602 12.94 -5.84 -31.96
N TRP A 603 12.09 -5.41 -31.02
CA TRP A 603 10.96 -4.54 -31.31
C TRP A 603 11.29 -3.07 -31.06
N ASP A 604 10.96 -2.23 -32.05
CA ASP A 604 10.88 -0.78 -31.90
C ASP A 604 9.40 -0.40 -31.87
N ILE A 605 8.96 0.17 -30.75
CA ILE A 605 7.54 0.42 -30.46
C ILE A 605 7.34 1.90 -30.20
N GLU A 606 6.29 2.46 -30.79
CA GLU A 606 5.89 3.84 -30.56
C GLU A 606 4.55 3.89 -29.84
N TYR A 607 4.48 4.68 -28.78
CA TYR A 607 3.25 5.00 -28.05
C TYR A 607 3.02 6.50 -28.00
N THR A 608 1.75 6.88 -27.96
CA THR A 608 1.32 8.25 -27.70
C THR A 608 0.58 8.30 -26.36
N TRP A 609 1.01 9.15 -25.48
CA TRP A 609 0.39 9.43 -24.20
C TRP A 609 -0.14 10.86 -24.19
N ILE A 610 -1.46 11.00 -24.25
CA ILE A 610 -2.13 12.27 -23.98
C ILE A 610 -2.41 12.29 -22.47
N VAL A 611 -1.82 13.25 -21.76
CA VAL A 611 -1.98 13.37 -20.31
C VAL A 611 -3.26 14.15 -20.06
N GLU A 612 -4.27 13.50 -19.49
CA GLU A 612 -5.60 14.06 -19.21
C GLU A 612 -5.92 14.05 -17.73
#